data_4d17ba092f2a1f379880064cb0fe47cc
#
_entry.id   4d17ba092f2a1f379880064cb0fe47cc
#
_cell.length_a   1.000
_cell.length_b   1.000
_cell.length_c   1.000
_cell.angle_alpha   90.00
_cell.angle_beta   90.00
_cell.angle_gamma   90.00
#
_symmetry.space_group_name_H-M   'P 1'
#
loop_
_entity.id
_entity.type
_entity.pdbx_description
1 polymer ?
#
loop_
_entity_poly.entity_id
_entity_poly.type
_entity_poly.pdbx_seq_one_letter_code
_entity_poly.pdbx_strand_id
1 'polypeptide(L)'
;MIKTYVKKPIHIEAIQWNGKNFDEIKKFCKDAMIAYGGELIIPTLEDGKFIKAKHVATEGDYVIKGIRGEFYFCKEDIFNETYEEVEYWN
;
A
#
# COMPACT_ATOMS: atom_id res chain seq x y z
N MET A 1 -26.87 -10.57 11.27
CA MET A 1 -26.70 -9.87 12.56
C MET A 1 -25.41 -9.05 12.52
N ILE A 2 -25.50 -7.77 12.85
CA ILE A 2 -24.33 -6.90 12.91
C ILE A 2 -23.58 -7.19 14.21
N LYS A 3 -22.27 -7.37 14.11
CA LYS A 3 -21.39 -7.54 15.27
C LYS A 3 -20.26 -6.54 15.19
N THR A 4 -19.72 -6.18 16.33
CA THR A 4 -18.57 -5.28 16.38
C THR A 4 -17.29 -6.09 16.39
N TYR A 5 -16.32 -5.65 15.57
CA TYR A 5 -15.03 -6.31 15.46
C TYR A 5 -13.92 -5.32 15.72
N VAL A 6 -12.84 -5.81 16.25
CA VAL A 6 -11.60 -5.04 16.38
C VAL A 6 -10.55 -5.67 15.49
N LYS A 7 -9.77 -4.83 14.82
CA LYS A 7 -8.68 -5.30 13.96
C LYS A 7 -7.57 -5.89 14.82
N LYS A 8 -7.11 -7.10 14.46
CA LYS A 8 -5.98 -7.72 15.16
C LYS A 8 -4.72 -6.89 14.97
N PRO A 9 -3.83 -6.82 15.96
CA PRO A 9 -2.60 -6.05 15.86
C PRO A 9 -1.57 -6.76 14.98
N ILE A 10 -1.81 -6.79 13.68
CA ILE A 10 -0.93 -7.42 12.70
C ILE A 10 -0.02 -6.35 12.12
N HIS A 11 1.29 -6.64 12.10
CA HIS A 11 2.27 -5.74 11.51
C HIS A 11 2.20 -5.83 9.99
N ILE A 12 2.25 -4.69 9.33
CA ILE A 12 2.33 -4.60 7.87
C ILE A 12 3.54 -3.75 7.51
N GLU A 13 3.96 -3.84 6.27
CA GLU A 13 5.00 -2.97 5.76
C GLU A 13 4.36 -1.95 4.84
N ALA A 14 4.88 -0.73 4.87
CA ALA A 14 4.35 0.34 4.04
C ALA A 14 5.45 1.34 3.69
N ILE A 15 5.28 2.00 2.56
CA ILE A 15 6.18 3.06 2.11
C ILE A 15 5.32 4.19 1.53
N GLN A 16 5.67 5.43 1.85
CA GLN A 16 4.95 6.57 1.34
C GLN A 16 5.47 6.96 -0.04
N TRP A 17 4.55 7.19 -0.98
CA TRP A 17 4.87 7.71 -2.30
C TRP A 17 5.02 9.23 -2.22
N ASN A 18 6.22 9.73 -2.50
CA ASN A 18 6.48 11.17 -2.42
C ASN A 18 6.63 11.84 -3.80
N GLY A 19 6.28 11.11 -4.85
CA GLY A 19 6.41 11.60 -6.22
C GLY A 19 7.79 11.43 -6.83
N LYS A 20 8.79 11.07 -6.04
CA LYS A 20 10.19 10.97 -6.49
C LYS A 20 10.86 9.64 -6.15
N ASN A 21 10.28 8.85 -5.25
CA ASN A 21 10.91 7.62 -4.77
C ASN A 21 10.43 6.36 -5.47
N PHE A 22 10.29 6.43 -6.79
CA PHE A 22 9.82 5.27 -7.55
C PHE A 22 10.76 4.06 -7.38
N ASP A 23 12.06 4.28 -7.32
CA ASP A 23 13.02 3.19 -7.16
C ASP A 23 12.79 2.40 -5.87
N GLU A 24 12.49 3.10 -4.78
CA GLU A 24 12.14 2.46 -3.51
C GLU A 24 10.82 1.69 -3.62
N ILE A 25 9.83 2.31 -4.25
CA ILE A 25 8.52 1.67 -4.47
C ILE A 25 8.71 0.40 -5.30
N LYS A 26 9.51 0.47 -6.36
CA LYS A 26 9.75 -0.65 -7.26
C LYS A 26 10.43 -1.83 -6.56
N LYS A 27 11.34 -1.55 -5.64
CA LYS A 27 11.98 -2.60 -4.83
C LYS A 27 10.99 -3.25 -3.89
N PHE A 28 10.07 -2.46 -3.36
CA PHE A 28 9.03 -2.93 -2.44
C PHE A 28 7.91 -3.67 -3.17
N CYS A 29 7.50 -3.14 -4.31
CA CYS A 29 6.45 -3.70 -5.15
C CYS A 29 6.95 -3.82 -6.58
N LYS A 30 7.32 -5.02 -7.00
CA LYS A 30 7.97 -5.28 -8.29
C LYS A 30 7.11 -4.91 -9.49
N ASP A 31 5.80 -4.96 -9.33
CA ASP A 31 4.87 -4.71 -10.41
C ASP A 31 4.41 -3.26 -10.49
N ALA A 32 4.98 -2.39 -9.66
CA ALA A 32 4.69 -0.96 -9.70
C ALA A 32 5.17 -0.35 -11.03
N MET A 33 4.38 0.58 -11.55
CA MET A 33 4.68 1.27 -12.80
C MET A 33 4.37 2.75 -12.68
N ILE A 34 5.06 3.56 -13.49
CA ILE A 34 4.73 4.98 -13.63
C ILE A 34 3.95 5.15 -14.93
N ALA A 35 2.77 5.74 -14.83
CA ALA A 35 1.95 6.05 -15.99
C ALA A 35 2.46 7.30 -16.70
N TYR A 36 1.89 7.56 -17.89
CA TYR A 36 2.30 8.66 -18.75
C TYR A 36 2.21 10.04 -18.09
N GLY A 37 1.35 10.23 -17.13
CA GLY A 37 1.22 11.49 -16.40
C GLY A 37 2.04 11.56 -15.12
N GLY A 38 2.94 10.60 -14.89
CA GLY A 38 3.74 10.55 -13.66
C GLY A 38 3.02 9.92 -12.49
N GLU A 39 1.87 9.32 -12.73
CA GLU A 39 1.09 8.68 -11.67
C GLU A 39 1.61 7.28 -11.37
N LEU A 40 1.67 6.95 -10.08
CA LEU A 40 2.07 5.61 -9.65
C LEU A 40 0.91 4.65 -9.80
N ILE A 41 1.15 3.54 -10.49
CA ILE A 41 0.16 2.49 -10.70
C ILE A 41 0.64 1.21 -10.04
N ILE A 42 -0.23 0.58 -9.28
CA ILE A 42 0.04 -0.73 -8.68
C ILE A 42 -1.07 -1.70 -9.09
N PRO A 43 -0.72 -2.85 -9.68
CA PRO A 43 -1.72 -3.86 -9.95
C PRO A 43 -2.18 -4.50 -8.65
N THR A 44 -3.46 -4.76 -8.55
CA THR A 44 -4.03 -5.41 -7.38
C THR A 44 -4.21 -6.90 -7.63
N LEU A 45 -4.05 -7.67 -6.55
CA LEU A 45 -4.26 -9.10 -6.59
C LEU A 45 -5.63 -9.38 -5.97
N GLU A 46 -6.52 -9.99 -6.76
CA GLU A 46 -7.83 -10.39 -6.27
C GLU A 46 -8.00 -11.87 -6.57
N ASP A 47 -8.43 -12.63 -5.57
CA ASP A 47 -8.61 -14.09 -5.68
C ASP A 47 -7.37 -14.83 -6.20
N GLY A 48 -6.18 -14.36 -5.82
CA GLY A 48 -4.93 -14.96 -6.24
C GLY A 48 -4.53 -14.68 -7.68
N LYS A 49 -5.27 -13.81 -8.37
CA LYS A 49 -5.00 -13.45 -9.76
C LYS A 49 -4.81 -11.95 -9.89
N PHE A 50 -3.89 -11.56 -10.77
CA PHE A 50 -3.77 -10.15 -11.12
C PHE A 50 -5.01 -9.72 -11.89
N ILE A 51 -5.73 -8.76 -11.33
CA ILE A 51 -6.83 -8.13 -12.03
C ILE A 51 -6.27 -6.89 -12.71
N LYS A 52 -6.80 -6.60 -13.90
CA LYS A 52 -6.43 -5.41 -14.64
C LYS A 52 -6.94 -4.11 -14.01
N ALA A 53 -7.54 -4.19 -12.83
CA ALA A 53 -7.94 -2.99 -12.10
C ALA A 53 -6.67 -2.28 -11.62
N LYS A 54 -6.43 -1.12 -12.18
CA LYS A 54 -5.27 -0.31 -11.85
C LYS A 54 -5.64 0.62 -10.70
N HIS A 55 -4.88 0.53 -9.61
CA HIS A 55 -4.99 1.52 -8.55
C HIS A 55 -3.95 2.59 -8.81
N VAL A 56 -4.41 3.84 -8.90
CA VAL A 56 -3.57 4.99 -9.14
C VAL A 56 -3.35 5.70 -7.82
N ALA A 57 -2.08 5.83 -7.43
CA ALA A 57 -1.71 6.55 -6.22
C ALA A 57 -1.36 8.00 -6.56
N THR A 58 -1.73 8.90 -5.66
CA THR A 58 -1.30 10.28 -5.74
C THR A 58 -0.20 10.51 -4.71
N GLU A 59 0.56 11.60 -4.88
CA GLU A 59 1.64 11.95 -3.96
C GLU A 59 1.11 12.06 -2.53
N GLY A 60 1.81 11.41 -1.60
CA GLY A 60 1.40 11.35 -0.20
C GLY A 60 0.73 10.04 0.18
N ASP A 61 0.20 9.30 -0.79
CA ASP A 61 -0.43 8.01 -0.51
C ASP A 61 0.61 6.99 -0.05
N TYR A 62 0.17 6.08 0.81
CA TYR A 62 1.01 4.96 1.25
C TYR A 62 0.73 3.73 0.41
N VAL A 63 1.79 3.02 0.07
CA VAL A 63 1.71 1.68 -0.53
C VAL A 63 1.88 0.69 0.59
N ILE A 64 0.92 -0.17 0.78
CA ILE A 64 0.91 -1.14 1.88
C ILE A 64 1.02 -2.54 1.32
N LYS A 65 1.88 -3.34 1.95
CA LYS A 65 1.95 -4.77 1.66
C LYS A 65 1.16 -5.50 2.74
N GLY A 66 0.09 -6.15 2.33
CA GLY A 66 -0.78 -6.88 3.25
C GLY A 66 -0.18 -8.21 3.68
N ILE A 67 -0.90 -8.89 4.57
CA ILE A 67 -0.43 -10.14 5.18
C ILE A 67 -0.27 -11.29 4.19
N ARG A 68 -0.91 -11.20 3.04
CA ARG A 68 -0.81 -12.22 1.98
C ARG A 68 0.12 -11.80 0.86
N GLY A 69 0.86 -10.72 1.04
CA GLY A 69 1.74 -10.18 0.02
C GLY A 69 1.04 -9.33 -1.02
N GLU A 70 -0.25 -9.05 -0.85
CA GLU A 70 -0.99 -8.17 -1.73
C GLU A 70 -0.63 -6.71 -1.45
N PHE A 71 -0.75 -5.85 -2.48
CA PHE A 71 -0.45 -4.44 -2.34
C PHE A 71 -1.71 -3.60 -2.53
N TYR A 72 -1.81 -2.51 -1.78
CA TYR A 72 -2.92 -1.58 -1.91
C TYR A 72 -2.49 -0.20 -1.44
N PHE A 73 -3.29 0.81 -1.79
CA PHE A 73 -3.03 2.19 -1.41
C PHE A 73 -3.89 2.63 -0.24
N CYS A 74 -3.37 3.57 0.51
CA CYS A 74 -4.10 4.21 1.58
C CYS A 74 -3.75 5.69 1.59
N LYS A 75 -4.75 6.55 1.73
CA LYS A 75 -4.55 7.99 1.86
C LYS A 75 -3.78 8.29 3.13
N GLU A 76 -2.95 9.32 3.09
CA GLU A 76 -2.08 9.69 4.22
C GLU A 76 -2.84 9.88 5.52
N ASP A 77 -3.94 10.64 5.49
CA ASP A 77 -4.73 10.91 6.68
C ASP A 77 -5.33 9.64 7.27
N ILE A 78 -5.88 8.79 6.41
CA ILE A 78 -6.46 7.51 6.83
C ILE A 78 -5.37 6.58 7.37
N PHE A 79 -4.21 6.57 6.70
CA PHE A 79 -3.08 5.76 7.15
C PHE A 79 -2.64 6.15 8.56
N ASN A 80 -2.49 7.45 8.80
CA ASN A 80 -2.05 7.95 10.10
C ASN A 80 -3.05 7.70 11.21
N GLU A 81 -4.34 7.64 10.89
CA GLU A 81 -5.38 7.29 11.85
C GLU A 81 -5.42 5.80 12.16
N THR A 82 -5.00 4.97 11.20
CA THR A 82 -5.15 3.52 11.29
C THR A 82 -3.89 2.82 11.79
N TYR A 83 -2.73 3.34 11.44
CA TYR A 83 -1.44 2.69 11.68
C TYR A 83 -0.51 3.59 12.47
N GLU A 84 0.38 2.95 13.18
CA GLU A 84 1.43 3.59 13.95
C GLU A 84 2.75 2.91 13.62
N GLU A 85 3.79 3.71 13.41
CA GLU A 85 5.10 3.16 13.11
C GLU A 85 5.64 2.38 14.31
N VAL A 86 6.16 1.19 14.03
CA VAL A 86 6.75 0.34 15.06
C VAL A 86 8.26 0.41 14.92
N GLU A 87 8.92 0.77 16.00
CA GLU A 87 10.38 0.76 16.06
C GLU A 87 10.81 -0.52 16.74
N TYR A 88 11.73 -1.24 16.10
CA TYR A 88 12.26 -2.48 16.65
C TYR A 88 13.60 -2.18 17.32
N TRP A 89 13.70 -2.60 18.56
CA TRP A 89 14.94 -2.52 19.33
C TRP A 89 15.57 -3.91 19.36
N ASN A 90 16.76 -4.01 18.82
CA ASN A 90 17.51 -5.26 18.90
C ASN A 90 18.71 -5.07 19.80
#